data_8ea568f8500fe957f9b287f9faa1f2f6
#
_entry.id   8ea568f8500fe957f9b287f9faa1f2f6
#
_cell.length_a   1.000
_cell.length_b   1.000
_cell.length_c   1.000
_cell.angle_alpha   90.00
_cell.angle_beta   90.00
_cell.angle_gamma   90.00
#
_symmetry.space_group_name_H-M   'P 1'
#
loop_
_entity.id
_entity.type
_entity.pdbx_description
1 polymer ?
#
loop_
_entity_poly.entity_id
_entity_poly.type
_entity_poly.pdbx_seq_one_letter_code
_entity_poly.pdbx_strand_id
1 'polypeptide(L)'
;MASYIVPRVPASAGALLHDGSGRILILKPNYKSGWTVPGGQMEEDGESPWEACQREVAEETGLVIDSGRLVCVDFLHPRPGRPGGMRFLFDCGKVPLADQDHLVLQEDEIEEHRWAEPDEAIRLLSGPVGRRVGRSIGMTQTIYLEDGRPVGRVED
;
A
#
# COMPACT_ATOMS: atom_id res chain seq x y z
N MET A 1 28.13 -30.02 -7.67
CA MET A 1 27.71 -28.78 -6.96
C MET A 1 26.21 -28.82 -6.68
N ALA A 2 25.81 -28.55 -5.46
CA ALA A 2 24.40 -28.38 -5.16
C ALA A 2 23.88 -27.13 -5.90
N SER A 3 22.78 -27.27 -6.64
CA SER A 3 22.12 -26.12 -7.21
C SER A 3 21.45 -25.32 -6.08
N TYR A 4 21.82 -24.08 -5.94
CA TYR A 4 21.20 -23.19 -4.98
C TYR A 4 20.00 -22.53 -5.62
N ILE A 5 18.82 -22.80 -5.06
CA ILE A 5 17.57 -22.18 -5.53
C ILE A 5 17.23 -21.02 -4.60
N VAL A 6 17.30 -19.83 -5.14
CA VAL A 6 16.85 -18.62 -4.42
C VAL A 6 15.32 -18.54 -4.51
N PRO A 7 14.61 -18.48 -3.39
CA PRO A 7 13.18 -18.32 -3.42
C PRO A 7 12.81 -16.96 -4.03
N ARG A 8 11.77 -16.95 -4.87
CA ARG A 8 11.19 -15.73 -5.43
C ARG A 8 9.86 -15.47 -4.74
N VAL A 9 9.73 -14.30 -4.15
CA VAL A 9 8.55 -13.90 -3.40
C VAL A 9 7.95 -12.68 -4.07
N PRO A 10 6.65 -12.69 -4.41
CA PRO A 10 5.99 -11.49 -4.94
C PRO A 10 6.12 -10.34 -3.94
N ALA A 11 6.28 -9.14 -4.47
CA ALA A 11 6.34 -7.94 -3.64
C ALA A 11 5.52 -6.81 -4.25
N SER A 12 4.86 -6.04 -3.41
CA SER A 12 4.12 -4.86 -3.81
C SER A 12 4.38 -3.72 -2.82
N ALA A 13 4.06 -2.51 -3.25
CA ALA A 13 4.21 -1.32 -2.43
C ALA A 13 2.98 -0.44 -2.53
N GLY A 14 2.63 0.20 -1.43
CA GLY A 14 1.50 1.12 -1.36
C GLY A 14 1.86 2.41 -0.65
N ALA A 15 0.99 3.40 -0.78
CA ALA A 15 1.18 4.72 -0.23
C ALA A 15 0.05 5.13 0.71
N LEU A 16 0.41 5.70 1.85
CA LEU A 16 -0.49 6.53 2.65
C LEU A 16 -0.34 7.97 2.16
N LEU A 17 -1.42 8.53 1.67
CA LEU A 17 -1.51 9.92 1.24
C LEU A 17 -2.57 10.62 2.08
N HIS A 18 -2.23 11.79 2.61
CA HIS A 18 -3.07 12.52 3.56
C HIS A 18 -3.59 13.83 2.94
N ASP A 19 -4.78 14.24 3.35
CA ASP A 19 -5.36 15.52 2.91
C ASP A 19 -4.99 16.70 3.82
N GLY A 20 -4.29 16.44 4.93
CA GLY A 20 -3.92 17.44 5.91
C GLY A 20 -4.90 17.61 7.07
N SER A 21 -6.08 16.98 7.01
CA SER A 21 -7.07 16.95 8.12
C SER A 21 -7.12 15.61 8.85
N GLY A 22 -6.25 14.67 8.48
CA GLY A 22 -6.22 13.32 9.04
C GLY A 22 -6.88 12.26 8.16
N ARG A 23 -7.54 12.67 7.07
CA ARG A 23 -8.12 11.72 6.11
C ARG A 23 -7.05 11.17 5.17
N ILE A 24 -7.22 9.93 4.74
CA ILE A 24 -6.32 9.25 3.83
C ILE A 24 -7.02 8.90 2.52
N LEU A 25 -6.24 8.83 1.44
CA LEU A 25 -6.75 8.46 0.14
C LEU A 25 -6.91 6.94 0.03
N ILE A 26 -8.13 6.51 -0.29
CA ILE A 26 -8.41 5.12 -0.64
C ILE A 26 -9.01 5.06 -2.03
N LEU A 27 -8.78 3.95 -2.71
CA LEU A 27 -9.22 3.70 -4.08
C LEU A 27 -10.09 2.45 -4.14
N LYS A 28 -11.10 2.50 -5.01
CA LYS A 28 -11.92 1.33 -5.29
C LYS A 28 -11.53 0.77 -6.66
N PRO A 29 -10.85 -0.38 -6.71
CA PRO A 29 -10.54 -1.03 -7.97
C PRO A 29 -11.78 -1.65 -8.58
N ASN A 30 -11.81 -1.77 -9.92
CA ASN A 30 -12.93 -2.36 -10.63
C ASN A 30 -12.80 -3.89 -10.84
N TYR A 31 -11.62 -4.45 -10.56
CA TYR A 31 -11.30 -5.87 -10.81
C TYR A 31 -11.42 -6.76 -9.58
N LYS A 32 -11.71 -6.19 -8.42
CA LYS A 32 -11.93 -6.92 -7.16
C LYS A 32 -12.88 -6.16 -6.25
N SER A 33 -13.47 -6.85 -5.29
CA SER A 33 -14.28 -6.22 -4.25
C SER A 33 -13.39 -5.54 -3.20
N GLY A 34 -13.94 -4.53 -2.53
CA GLY A 34 -13.28 -3.81 -1.47
C GLY A 34 -12.41 -2.65 -1.95
N TRP A 35 -11.95 -1.88 -0.99
CA TRP A 35 -11.11 -0.71 -1.21
C TRP A 35 -9.65 -1.04 -0.93
N THR A 36 -8.75 -0.25 -1.47
CA THR A 36 -7.31 -0.36 -1.26
C THR A 36 -6.67 1.02 -1.13
N VAL A 37 -5.42 1.09 -0.69
CA VAL A 37 -4.61 2.29 -0.83
C VAL A 37 -3.95 2.29 -2.21
N PRO A 38 -3.52 3.45 -2.74
CA PRO A 38 -2.75 3.48 -3.98
C PRO A 38 -1.50 2.60 -3.87
N GLY A 39 -1.25 1.81 -4.90
CA GLY A 39 -0.09 0.91 -4.93
C GLY A 39 -0.31 -0.30 -5.83
N GLY A 40 0.71 -1.10 -5.96
CA GLY A 40 0.65 -2.32 -6.76
C GLY A 40 1.94 -3.12 -6.74
N GLN A 41 1.97 -4.10 -7.62
CA GLN A 41 3.02 -5.09 -7.72
C GLN A 41 4.32 -4.48 -8.28
N MET A 42 5.46 -4.89 -7.75
CA MET A 42 6.75 -4.62 -8.36
C MET A 42 6.84 -5.29 -9.74
N GLU A 43 7.49 -4.62 -10.68
CA GLU A 43 7.75 -5.18 -12.01
C GLU A 43 9.08 -5.94 -12.06
N GLU A 44 9.22 -6.84 -13.03
CA GLU A 44 10.39 -7.74 -13.15
C GLU A 44 11.69 -7.05 -13.57
N ASP A 45 11.64 -5.83 -14.03
CA ASP A 45 12.78 -5.10 -14.59
C ASP A 45 13.81 -4.62 -13.55
N GLY A 46 13.68 -5.05 -12.31
CA GLY A 46 14.54 -4.62 -11.22
C GLY A 46 14.00 -3.43 -10.43
N GLU A 47 12.75 -3.11 -10.62
CA GLU A 47 12.06 -2.05 -9.89
C GLU A 47 12.11 -2.30 -8.38
N SER A 48 12.48 -1.28 -7.61
CA SER A 48 12.46 -1.35 -6.14
C SER A 48 11.03 -1.15 -5.60
N PRO A 49 10.76 -1.52 -4.32
CA PRO A 49 9.47 -1.21 -3.70
C PRO A 49 9.13 0.28 -3.72
N TRP A 50 10.11 1.16 -3.53
CA TRP A 50 9.87 2.60 -3.58
C TRP A 50 9.50 3.08 -5.00
N GLU A 51 10.23 2.60 -6.00
CA GLU A 51 9.94 2.92 -7.41
C GLU A 51 8.56 2.40 -7.83
N ALA A 52 8.18 1.19 -7.37
CA ALA A 52 6.84 0.65 -7.60
C ALA A 52 5.76 1.53 -6.97
N CYS A 53 5.98 1.99 -5.73
CA CYS A 53 5.07 2.90 -5.04
C CYS A 53 4.87 4.20 -5.85
N GLN A 54 5.96 4.82 -6.29
CA GLN A 54 5.90 6.05 -7.08
C GLN A 54 5.16 5.85 -8.41
N ARG A 55 5.48 4.79 -9.12
CA ARG A 55 4.86 4.47 -10.41
C ARG A 55 3.37 4.21 -10.27
N GLU A 56 2.97 3.36 -9.32
CA GLU A 56 1.57 3.00 -9.12
C GLU A 56 0.73 4.20 -8.67
N VAL A 57 1.25 5.04 -7.79
CA VAL A 57 0.54 6.27 -7.39
C VAL A 57 0.30 7.16 -8.59
N ALA A 58 1.32 7.35 -9.44
CA ALA A 58 1.19 8.16 -10.65
C ALA A 58 0.19 7.57 -11.64
N GLU A 59 0.25 6.27 -11.88
CA GLU A 59 -0.66 5.56 -12.79
C GLU A 59 -2.10 5.61 -12.30
N GLU A 60 -2.34 5.33 -11.02
CA GLU A 60 -3.68 5.21 -10.45
C GLU A 60 -4.35 6.55 -10.15
N THR A 61 -3.58 7.59 -9.84
CA THR A 61 -4.13 8.87 -9.33
C THR A 61 -3.66 10.12 -10.08
N GLY A 62 -2.63 10.02 -10.89
CA GLY A 62 -2.00 11.17 -11.54
C GLY A 62 -1.09 11.98 -10.61
N LEU A 63 -0.98 11.61 -9.33
CA LEU A 63 -0.12 12.32 -8.39
C LEU A 63 1.34 11.91 -8.56
N VAL A 64 2.24 12.87 -8.40
CA VAL A 64 3.68 12.62 -8.38
C VAL A 64 4.18 12.72 -6.95
N ILE A 65 4.74 11.63 -6.42
CA ILE A 65 5.35 11.60 -5.09
C ILE A 65 6.87 11.48 -5.23
N ASP A 66 7.59 12.29 -4.51
CA ASP A 66 9.05 12.34 -4.57
C ASP A 66 9.72 12.01 -3.22
N SER A 67 8.94 11.90 -2.15
CA SER A 67 9.44 11.55 -0.82
C SER A 67 8.43 10.67 -0.08
N GLY A 68 8.95 9.84 0.81
CA GLY A 68 8.13 8.97 1.64
C GLY A 68 8.96 8.33 2.75
N ARG A 69 8.28 7.84 3.77
CA ARG A 69 8.88 7.12 4.88
C ARG A 69 8.28 5.72 4.94
N LEU A 70 9.12 4.70 4.98
CA LEU A 70 8.65 3.34 5.17
C LEU A 70 8.01 3.19 6.55
N VAL A 71 6.73 2.84 6.59
CA VAL A 71 5.98 2.69 7.85
C VAL A 71 5.67 1.24 8.18
N CYS A 72 5.65 0.35 7.19
CA CYS A 72 5.32 -1.05 7.43
C CYS A 72 5.95 -1.96 6.39
N VAL A 73 6.44 -3.11 6.86
CA VAL A 73 6.74 -4.28 6.03
C VAL A 73 5.84 -5.41 6.54
N ASP A 74 5.00 -5.92 5.67
CA ASP A 74 4.03 -6.97 6.00
C ASP A 74 4.26 -8.18 5.11
N PHE A 75 4.44 -9.34 5.71
CA PHE A 75 4.58 -10.60 4.99
C PHE A 75 3.23 -11.32 4.96
N LEU A 76 2.69 -11.50 3.74
CA LEU A 76 1.49 -12.30 3.57
C LEU A 76 1.88 -13.75 3.33
N HIS A 77 1.39 -14.63 4.18
CA HIS A 77 1.61 -16.07 4.03
C HIS A 77 0.90 -16.60 2.78
N PRO A 78 1.55 -17.48 2.00
CA PRO A 78 0.89 -18.14 0.86
C PRO A 78 -0.35 -18.92 1.32
N ARG A 79 -1.38 -18.92 0.49
CA ARG A 79 -2.62 -19.68 0.68
C ARG A 79 -3.07 -20.25 -0.66
N PRO A 80 -3.95 -21.26 -0.68
CA PRO A 80 -4.49 -21.79 -1.94
C PRO A 80 -5.05 -20.66 -2.81
N GLY A 81 -4.53 -20.55 -4.05
CA GLY A 81 -4.93 -19.50 -4.99
C GLY A 81 -4.35 -18.12 -4.73
N ARG A 82 -3.50 -17.96 -3.69
CA ARG A 82 -2.86 -16.68 -3.36
C ARG A 82 -1.38 -16.92 -3.02
N PRO A 83 -0.45 -16.36 -3.80
CA PRO A 83 0.98 -16.60 -3.62
C PRO A 83 1.56 -15.93 -2.38
N GLY A 84 0.83 -14.98 -1.76
CA GLY A 84 1.37 -14.21 -0.65
C GLY A 84 2.43 -13.21 -1.08
N GLY A 85 3.39 -12.94 -0.20
CA GLY A 85 4.54 -12.12 -0.52
C GLY A 85 4.73 -10.91 0.38
N MET A 86 5.69 -10.07 0.02
CA MET A 86 6.04 -8.87 0.78
C MET A 86 5.16 -7.69 0.39
N ARG A 87 4.75 -6.93 1.39
CA ARG A 87 3.98 -5.69 1.20
C ARG A 87 4.71 -4.56 1.92
N PHE A 88 5.10 -3.55 1.17
CA PHE A 88 5.76 -2.34 1.68
C PHE A 88 4.75 -1.21 1.71
N LEU A 89 4.66 -0.49 2.82
CA LEU A 89 3.77 0.66 2.96
C LEU A 89 4.60 1.90 3.30
N PHE A 90 4.48 2.92 2.45
CA PHE A 90 5.18 4.19 2.64
C PHE A 90 4.18 5.29 3.01
N ASP A 91 4.52 6.09 3.99
CA ASP A 91 3.81 7.34 4.26
C ASP A 91 4.41 8.42 3.37
N CYS A 92 3.63 8.87 2.40
CA CYS A 92 4.06 9.84 1.40
C CYS A 92 3.57 11.26 1.71
N GLY A 93 3.01 11.45 2.89
CA GLY A 93 2.68 12.77 3.42
C GLY A 93 1.41 13.39 2.85
N LYS A 94 1.34 14.69 2.99
CA LYS A 94 0.17 15.47 2.59
C LYS A 94 0.18 15.76 1.09
N VAL A 95 -0.94 15.51 0.44
CA VAL A 95 -1.19 15.95 -0.94
C VAL A 95 -1.59 17.43 -0.90
N PRO A 96 -1.00 18.29 -1.73
CA PRO A 96 -1.40 19.70 -1.80
C PRO A 96 -2.89 19.86 -2.08
N LEU A 97 -3.53 20.83 -1.43
CA LEU A 97 -4.97 21.07 -1.56
C LEU A 97 -5.41 21.23 -3.02
N ALA A 98 -4.60 21.88 -3.85
CA ALA A 98 -4.89 22.07 -5.25
C ALA A 98 -4.99 20.75 -6.03
N ASP A 99 -4.35 19.69 -5.57
CA ASP A 99 -4.30 18.39 -6.24
C ASP A 99 -5.36 17.41 -5.71
N GLN A 100 -5.91 17.65 -4.51
CA GLN A 100 -6.82 16.72 -3.86
C GLN A 100 -8.12 16.48 -4.65
N ASP A 101 -8.64 17.50 -5.33
CA ASP A 101 -9.88 17.42 -6.11
C ASP A 101 -9.62 17.19 -7.61
N HIS A 102 -8.37 17.06 -8.01
CA HIS A 102 -7.97 16.95 -9.42
C HIS A 102 -7.24 15.64 -9.73
N LEU A 103 -7.60 14.58 -9.04
CA LEU A 103 -7.03 13.26 -9.30
C LEU A 103 -7.45 12.76 -10.69
N VAL A 104 -6.49 12.18 -11.40
CA VAL A 104 -6.74 11.54 -12.69
C VAL A 104 -6.69 10.03 -12.47
N LEU A 105 -7.85 9.42 -12.29
CA LEU A 105 -7.96 8.00 -12.00
C LEU A 105 -7.66 7.17 -13.27
N GLN A 106 -6.99 6.05 -13.07
CA GLN A 106 -6.77 5.04 -14.12
C GLN A 106 -8.09 4.31 -14.41
N GLU A 107 -8.85 4.78 -15.40
CA GLU A 107 -10.23 4.39 -15.66
C GLU A 107 -10.44 2.88 -15.88
N ASP A 108 -9.46 2.20 -16.45
CA ASP A 108 -9.52 0.75 -16.69
C ASP A 108 -9.26 -0.10 -15.45
N GLU A 109 -8.80 0.50 -14.36
CA GLU A 109 -8.50 -0.22 -13.11
C GLU A 109 -9.17 0.36 -11.87
N ILE A 110 -9.36 1.69 -11.81
CA ILE A 110 -9.88 2.40 -10.64
C ILE A 110 -11.23 3.04 -10.94
N GLU A 111 -12.22 2.63 -10.18
CA GLU A 111 -13.62 3.06 -10.34
C GLU A 111 -13.92 4.35 -9.58
N GLU A 112 -13.35 4.50 -8.37
CA GLU A 112 -13.68 5.58 -7.44
C GLU A 112 -12.51 5.86 -6.51
N HIS A 113 -12.43 7.09 -6.03
CA HIS A 113 -11.54 7.47 -4.93
C HIS A 113 -12.29 8.12 -3.78
N ARG A 114 -11.70 8.09 -2.60
CA ARG A 114 -12.26 8.74 -1.42
C ARG A 114 -11.16 9.19 -0.46
N TRP A 115 -11.31 10.40 0.05
CA TRP A 115 -10.57 10.85 1.22
C TRP A 115 -11.38 10.46 2.45
N ALA A 116 -10.91 9.46 3.17
CA ALA A 116 -11.67 8.83 4.26
C ALA A 116 -11.03 9.09 5.61
N GLU A 117 -11.86 9.30 6.63
CA GLU A 117 -11.40 9.28 8.01
C GLU A 117 -10.76 7.91 8.32
N PRO A 118 -9.74 7.84 9.20
CA PRO A 118 -9.03 6.59 9.47
C PRO A 118 -9.96 5.42 9.81
N ASP A 119 -10.95 5.62 10.67
CA ASP A 119 -11.88 4.54 11.06
C ASP A 119 -12.72 4.05 9.87
N GLU A 120 -13.17 4.95 9.01
CA GLU A 120 -13.90 4.61 7.79
C GLU A 120 -12.99 3.84 6.82
N ALA A 121 -11.77 4.35 6.61
CA ALA A 121 -10.81 3.71 5.73
C ALA A 121 -10.51 2.28 6.17
N ILE A 122 -10.23 2.06 7.43
CA ILE A 122 -9.93 0.72 7.97
C ILE A 122 -11.10 -0.24 7.76
N ARG A 123 -12.35 0.23 7.91
CA ARG A 123 -13.53 -0.60 7.67
C ARG A 123 -13.73 -0.95 6.19
N LEU A 124 -13.41 -0.02 5.30
CA LEU A 124 -13.58 -0.20 3.85
C LEU A 124 -12.45 -1.00 3.22
N LEU A 125 -11.23 -0.87 3.76
CA LEU A 125 -10.08 -1.62 3.28
C LEU A 125 -10.24 -3.11 3.65
N SER A 126 -10.01 -3.97 2.68
CA SER A 126 -10.27 -5.40 2.86
C SER A 126 -9.13 -6.13 3.57
N GLY A 127 -9.48 -7.01 4.51
CA GLY A 127 -8.59 -8.00 5.13
C GLY A 127 -7.26 -7.46 5.65
N PRO A 128 -6.13 -8.02 5.20
CA PRO A 128 -4.81 -7.60 5.66
C PRO A 128 -4.48 -6.14 5.36
N VAL A 129 -5.01 -5.58 4.28
CA VAL A 129 -4.79 -4.16 3.92
C VAL A 129 -5.32 -3.24 5.03
N GLY A 130 -6.54 -3.49 5.49
CA GLY A 130 -7.14 -2.71 6.58
C GLY A 130 -6.36 -2.83 7.88
N ARG A 131 -5.92 -4.03 8.23
CA ARG A 131 -5.11 -4.25 9.42
C ARG A 131 -3.75 -3.54 9.33
N ARG A 132 -3.08 -3.68 8.18
CA ARG A 132 -1.77 -3.06 7.93
C ARG A 132 -1.86 -1.53 8.03
N VAL A 133 -2.82 -0.94 7.35
CA VAL A 133 -3.03 0.51 7.37
C VAL A 133 -3.40 0.99 8.76
N GLY A 134 -4.33 0.30 9.44
CA GLY A 134 -4.77 0.67 10.78
C GLY A 134 -3.64 0.68 11.82
N ARG A 135 -2.67 -0.23 11.67
CA ARG A 135 -1.51 -0.28 12.57
C ARG A 135 -0.42 0.72 12.20
N SER A 136 -0.39 1.18 10.97
CA SER A 136 0.65 2.08 10.46
C SER A 136 0.34 3.55 10.66
N ILE A 137 -0.93 3.92 10.70
CA ILE A 137 -1.34 5.32 10.87
C ILE A 137 -0.86 5.85 12.22
N GLY A 138 -0.16 6.98 12.18
CA GLY A 138 0.34 7.65 13.39
C GLY A 138 1.59 7.03 14.00
N MET A 139 2.13 5.97 13.42
CA MET A 139 3.37 5.35 13.91
C MET A 139 4.58 6.20 13.52
N THR A 140 5.53 6.33 14.45
CA THR A 140 6.80 7.03 14.22
C THR A 140 7.93 6.10 13.80
N GLN A 141 7.74 4.80 13.97
CA GLN A 141 8.71 3.75 13.61
C GLN A 141 8.15 2.84 12.54
N THR A 142 9.04 2.23 11.77
CA THR A 142 8.65 1.19 10.81
C THR A 142 8.28 -0.09 11.57
N ILE A 143 7.12 -0.65 11.28
CA ILE A 143 6.63 -1.85 11.95
C ILE A 143 6.73 -3.07 11.01
N TYR A 144 6.95 -4.24 11.61
CA TYR A 144 6.91 -5.53 10.92
C TYR A 144 5.63 -6.28 11.27
N LEU A 145 4.93 -6.77 10.24
CA LEU A 145 3.71 -7.54 10.40
C LEU A 145 3.76 -8.83 9.59
N GLU A 146 2.91 -9.78 9.95
CA GLU A 146 2.58 -10.94 9.11
C GLU A 146 1.05 -11.05 9.04
N ASP A 147 0.53 -11.12 7.82
CA ASP A 147 -0.91 -11.09 7.55
C ASP A 147 -1.62 -9.88 8.22
N GLY A 148 -0.92 -8.75 8.31
CA GLY A 148 -1.42 -7.54 8.94
C GLY A 148 -1.45 -7.57 10.47
N ARG A 149 -0.75 -8.50 11.11
CA ARG A 149 -0.74 -8.69 12.56
C ARG A 149 0.67 -8.67 13.12
N PRO A 150 0.86 -8.15 14.34
CA PRO A 150 2.15 -8.24 15.03
C PRO A 150 2.57 -9.70 15.23
N VAL A 151 3.86 -9.92 15.19
CA VAL A 151 4.46 -11.24 15.44
C VAL A 151 5.13 -11.22 16.80
N GLY A 152 4.81 -12.20 17.64
CA GLY A 152 5.41 -12.30 18.96
C GLY A 152 6.94 -12.40 18.86
N ARG A 153 7.64 -11.61 19.69
CA ARG A 153 9.11 -11.53 19.77
C ARG A 153 9.79 -10.80 18.59
N VAL A 154 9.00 -10.15 17.74
CA VAL A 154 9.54 -9.16 16.80
C VAL A 154 9.12 -7.80 17.32
N GLU A 155 10.08 -6.98 17.68
CA GLU A 155 9.85 -5.61 18.18
C GLU A 155 9.81 -4.63 17.01
N ASP A 156 9.03 -3.57 17.18
CA ASP A 156 8.90 -2.48 16.21
C ASP A 156 10.08 -1.50 16.31
#